data_6979aca846928e19ee09ddfdab3ee566
#
_entry.id   6979aca846928e19ee09ddfdab3ee566
#
_cell.length_a   1.000
_cell.length_b   1.000
_cell.length_c   1.000
_cell.angle_alpha   90.00
_cell.angle_beta   90.00
_cell.angle_gamma   90.00
#
_symmetry.space_group_name_H-M   'P 1'
#
loop_
_entity.id
_entity.type
_entity.pdbx_description
1 polymer ?
#
loop_
_entity_poly.entity_id
_entity_poly.type
_entity_poly.pdbx_seq_one_letter_code
_entity_poly.pdbx_strand_id
1 'polypeptide(L)'
;MKIKVDKRIKGITIAAAALVLIIVVAVMFIIVRYTPAKEKMSGYTYYGIDRNTDKVFVIIDGELYPDTGIIYEGRYYLPQEFIADNINVGFYYDKESDAVLYSDSEYMYTYKKDENVYTDDTGKTYNTDYSVVVESEGKCYVNWEYVAEHTDCEYEYGNEPERINITLERGEKQYVTAQKKTAVRYRGGIKSPVLEYVKKGDRLVYEDDLDDWIKVTTATGYTGYIKKSEASDTFAYIREEKNYETHNYNMKDDKITLAWFQVSGVAGNSGIDNNIATASGVNVLAPTWYSVTDSSGKMSCYACLLYTSPSPRDYAAP
;
A
#
# COMPACT_ATOMS: atom_id res chain seq x y z
N MET A 1 34.81 -73.87 -25.52
CA MET A 1 34.43 -74.39 -24.18
C MET A 1 33.15 -73.66 -23.74
N LYS A 2 31.95 -74.28 -23.86
CA LYS A 2 30.68 -73.62 -23.42
C LYS A 2 30.50 -73.96 -21.93
N ILE A 3 30.66 -72.96 -21.08
CA ILE A 3 30.42 -73.10 -19.65
C ILE A 3 28.92 -73.31 -19.47
N LYS A 4 28.51 -74.59 -19.09
CA LYS A 4 27.13 -74.83 -18.67
C LYS A 4 26.90 -74.24 -17.31
N VAL A 5 26.32 -73.03 -17.29
CA VAL A 5 25.90 -72.38 -16.04
C VAL A 5 24.73 -73.15 -15.43
N ASP A 6 24.89 -73.58 -14.18
CA ASP A 6 23.91 -74.36 -13.44
C ASP A 6 22.56 -73.63 -13.39
N LYS A 7 21.46 -74.35 -13.64
CA LYS A 7 20.09 -73.80 -13.61
C LYS A 7 19.77 -73.02 -12.27
N ARG A 8 20.34 -73.52 -11.16
CA ARG A 8 20.20 -72.91 -9.83
C ARG A 8 20.87 -71.57 -9.76
N ILE A 9 22.08 -71.44 -10.34
CA ILE A 9 22.82 -70.19 -10.38
C ILE A 9 22.06 -69.13 -11.25
N LYS A 10 21.51 -69.53 -12.39
CA LYS A 10 20.66 -68.73 -13.24
C LYS A 10 19.40 -68.26 -12.51
N GLY A 11 18.76 -69.13 -11.73
CA GLY A 11 17.59 -68.74 -10.90
C GLY A 11 17.92 -67.70 -9.85
N ILE A 12 19.06 -67.86 -9.14
CA ILE A 12 19.53 -66.92 -8.12
C ILE A 12 19.89 -65.53 -8.74
N THR A 13 20.57 -65.53 -9.90
CA THR A 13 20.92 -64.32 -10.60
C THR A 13 19.68 -63.51 -11.09
N ILE A 14 18.67 -64.29 -11.61
CA ILE A 14 17.39 -63.64 -12.02
C ILE A 14 16.65 -63.08 -10.79
N ALA A 15 16.57 -63.83 -9.69
CA ALA A 15 15.94 -63.33 -8.47
C ALA A 15 16.67 -62.12 -7.87
N ALA A 16 18.01 -62.14 -7.88
CA ALA A 16 18.79 -60.98 -7.46
C ALA A 16 18.57 -59.72 -8.36
N ALA A 17 18.54 -59.96 -9.68
CA ALA A 17 18.25 -58.85 -10.62
C ALA A 17 16.83 -58.31 -10.45
N ALA A 18 15.83 -59.15 -10.22
CA ALA A 18 14.46 -58.72 -9.93
C ALA A 18 14.37 -57.91 -8.62
N LEU A 19 15.09 -58.35 -7.56
CA LEU A 19 15.12 -57.65 -6.29
C LEU A 19 15.76 -56.23 -6.46
N VAL A 20 16.88 -56.14 -7.18
CA VAL A 20 17.52 -54.85 -7.49
C VAL A 20 16.58 -53.95 -8.28
N LEU A 21 15.86 -54.46 -9.26
CA LEU A 21 14.88 -53.70 -10.03
C LEU A 21 13.75 -53.15 -9.13
N ILE A 22 13.22 -53.98 -8.22
CA ILE A 22 12.20 -53.56 -7.26
C ILE A 22 12.73 -52.43 -6.36
N ILE A 23 13.96 -52.57 -5.86
CA ILE A 23 14.59 -51.52 -5.03
C ILE A 23 14.75 -50.23 -5.84
N VAL A 24 15.22 -50.28 -7.06
CA VAL A 24 15.37 -49.11 -7.93
C VAL A 24 14.02 -48.41 -8.16
N VAL A 25 12.98 -49.20 -8.50
CA VAL A 25 11.63 -48.66 -8.69
C VAL A 25 11.09 -48.04 -7.39
N ALA A 26 11.29 -48.67 -6.23
CA ALA A 26 10.89 -48.16 -4.95
C ALA A 26 11.62 -46.83 -4.62
N VAL A 27 12.94 -46.79 -4.85
CA VAL A 27 13.74 -45.56 -4.66
C VAL A 27 13.30 -44.47 -5.61
N MET A 28 13.07 -44.77 -6.89
CA MET A 28 12.54 -43.79 -7.84
C MET A 28 11.16 -43.27 -7.40
N PHE A 29 10.28 -44.14 -6.94
CA PHE A 29 8.96 -43.75 -6.42
C PHE A 29 9.10 -42.80 -5.22
N ILE A 30 9.98 -43.10 -4.27
CA ILE A 30 10.27 -42.25 -3.10
C ILE A 30 10.80 -40.87 -3.57
N ILE A 31 11.78 -40.87 -4.47
CA ILE A 31 12.35 -39.62 -5.01
C ILE A 31 11.26 -38.80 -5.67
N VAL A 32 10.49 -39.37 -6.58
CA VAL A 32 9.39 -38.67 -7.26
C VAL A 32 8.35 -38.17 -6.25
N ARG A 33 7.99 -39.00 -5.24
CA ARG A 33 6.97 -38.62 -4.24
C ARG A 33 7.39 -37.48 -3.35
N TYR A 34 8.66 -37.43 -2.91
CA TYR A 34 9.15 -36.53 -1.89
C TYR A 34 9.99 -35.36 -2.43
N THR A 35 10.34 -35.34 -3.72
CA THR A 35 11.02 -34.20 -4.32
C THR A 35 10.03 -33.05 -4.50
N PRO A 36 10.28 -31.84 -3.93
CA PRO A 36 9.42 -30.67 -4.12
C PRO A 36 9.35 -30.23 -5.58
N ALA A 37 8.18 -29.80 -6.04
CA ALA A 37 8.04 -29.15 -7.33
C ALA A 37 8.84 -27.83 -7.36
N LYS A 38 9.51 -27.59 -8.48
CA LYS A 38 10.28 -26.34 -8.76
C LYS A 38 9.56 -25.44 -9.76
N GLU A 39 8.46 -25.95 -10.33
CA GLU A 39 7.66 -25.18 -11.27
C GLU A 39 7.13 -23.92 -10.61
N LYS A 40 7.33 -22.77 -11.26
CA LYS A 40 6.77 -21.50 -10.82
C LYS A 40 5.42 -21.25 -11.48
N MET A 41 4.44 -20.84 -10.70
CA MET A 41 3.22 -20.23 -11.22
C MET A 41 3.53 -18.80 -11.62
N SER A 42 3.16 -18.42 -12.83
CA SER A 42 3.25 -17.02 -13.25
C SER A 42 2.29 -16.16 -12.43
N GLY A 43 2.74 -14.97 -12.01
CA GLY A 43 1.86 -13.99 -11.34
C GLY A 43 0.69 -13.57 -12.21
N TYR A 44 0.85 -13.50 -13.52
CA TYR A 44 -0.28 -13.29 -14.45
C TYR A 44 -1.37 -14.36 -14.28
N THR A 45 -0.97 -15.62 -14.17
CA THR A 45 -1.92 -16.73 -13.92
C THR A 45 -2.52 -16.65 -12.51
N TYR A 46 -1.71 -16.27 -11.52
CA TYR A 46 -2.15 -16.17 -10.13
C TYR A 46 -3.21 -15.07 -9.96
N TYR A 47 -2.98 -13.88 -10.53
CA TYR A 47 -3.90 -12.74 -10.45
C TYR A 47 -4.99 -12.75 -11.53
N GLY A 48 -4.95 -13.69 -12.50
CA GLY A 48 -5.90 -13.74 -13.61
C GLY A 48 -5.74 -12.60 -14.62
N ILE A 49 -4.53 -12.12 -14.83
CA ILE A 49 -4.17 -10.96 -15.64
C ILE A 49 -3.64 -11.42 -17.02
N ASP A 50 -3.97 -10.65 -18.08
CA ASP A 50 -3.38 -10.87 -19.41
C ASP A 50 -1.88 -10.52 -19.40
N ARG A 51 -1.07 -11.34 -20.08
CA ARG A 51 0.39 -11.14 -20.19
C ARG A 51 0.80 -9.98 -21.10
N ASN A 52 -0.06 -9.56 -21.99
CA ASN A 52 0.23 -8.48 -22.96
C ASN A 52 -0.14 -7.10 -22.38
N THR A 53 0.49 -6.72 -21.27
CA THR A 53 0.22 -5.44 -20.65
C THR A 53 1.51 -4.80 -20.12
N ASP A 54 1.69 -3.53 -20.45
CA ASP A 54 2.75 -2.68 -19.89
C ASP A 54 2.25 -1.90 -18.65
N LYS A 55 1.14 -2.36 -18.07
CA LYS A 55 0.49 -1.70 -16.95
C LYS A 55 1.10 -2.14 -15.62
N VAL A 56 1.04 -1.24 -14.67
CA VAL A 56 1.40 -1.49 -13.27
C VAL A 56 0.13 -1.79 -12.48
N PHE A 57 0.07 -2.96 -11.87
CA PHE A 57 -1.07 -3.37 -11.03
C PHE A 57 -0.90 -2.87 -9.61
N VAL A 58 -2.02 -2.56 -8.96
CA VAL A 58 -2.02 -2.05 -7.58
C VAL A 58 -2.77 -3.01 -6.68
N ILE A 59 -2.13 -3.36 -5.58
CA ILE A 59 -2.71 -4.15 -4.49
C ILE A 59 -2.67 -3.26 -3.26
N ILE A 60 -3.81 -3.05 -2.60
CA ILE A 60 -3.88 -2.30 -1.34
C ILE A 60 -4.44 -3.23 -0.27
N ASP A 61 -3.71 -3.41 0.82
CA ASP A 61 -4.08 -4.27 1.96
C ASP A 61 -4.54 -5.68 1.56
N GLY A 62 -3.91 -6.22 0.50
CA GLY A 62 -4.16 -7.56 -0.03
C GLY A 62 -5.26 -7.64 -1.10
N GLU A 63 -5.93 -6.57 -1.43
CA GLU A 63 -6.95 -6.49 -2.48
C GLU A 63 -6.37 -5.94 -3.79
N LEU A 64 -6.57 -6.68 -4.90
CA LEU A 64 -6.17 -6.24 -6.25
C LEU A 64 -7.20 -5.26 -6.80
N TYR A 65 -6.76 -4.06 -7.15
CA TYR A 65 -7.60 -3.02 -7.72
C TYR A 65 -7.66 -3.12 -9.26
N PRO A 66 -8.79 -2.73 -9.87
CA PRO A 66 -8.95 -2.74 -11.34
C PRO A 66 -8.15 -1.63 -12.02
N ASP A 67 -7.90 -0.54 -11.31
CA ASP A 67 -7.10 0.58 -11.81
C ASP A 67 -5.64 0.20 -11.92
N THR A 68 -5.01 0.68 -12.97
CA THR A 68 -3.62 0.37 -13.27
C THR A 68 -2.80 1.61 -13.48
N GLY A 69 -1.56 1.59 -12.99
CA GLY A 69 -0.56 2.60 -13.26
C GLY A 69 0.19 2.36 -14.57
N ILE A 70 1.16 3.21 -14.80
CA ILE A 70 2.08 3.16 -15.94
C ILE A 70 3.54 3.22 -15.46
N ILE A 71 4.46 2.79 -16.33
CA ILE A 71 5.90 3.07 -16.17
C ILE A 71 6.24 4.19 -17.15
N TYR A 72 6.73 5.31 -16.62
CA TYR A 72 7.21 6.43 -17.40
C TYR A 72 8.64 6.76 -16.99
N GLU A 73 9.56 6.78 -17.95
CA GLU A 73 11.01 6.99 -17.71
C GLU A 73 11.60 6.07 -16.60
N GLY A 74 11.11 4.83 -16.53
CA GLY A 74 11.57 3.84 -15.56
C GLY A 74 11.04 4.04 -14.13
N ARG A 75 10.09 4.94 -13.90
CA ARG A 75 9.43 5.19 -12.63
C ARG A 75 7.96 4.79 -12.70
N TYR A 76 7.39 4.45 -11.56
CA TYR A 76 5.99 4.06 -11.43
C TYR A 76 5.10 5.28 -11.21
N TYR A 77 4.00 5.35 -11.94
CA TYR A 77 2.99 6.40 -11.81
C TYR A 77 1.60 5.80 -11.70
N LEU A 78 0.80 6.33 -10.80
CA LEU A 78 -0.58 5.91 -10.59
C LEU A 78 -1.56 7.00 -11.04
N PRO A 79 -2.78 6.63 -11.51
CA PRO A 79 -3.79 7.62 -11.87
C PRO A 79 -4.10 8.53 -10.70
N GLN A 80 -4.16 9.84 -10.93
CA GLN A 80 -4.43 10.82 -9.87
C GLN A 80 -5.77 10.57 -9.18
N GLU A 81 -6.84 10.27 -9.93
CA GLU A 81 -8.16 9.96 -9.35
C GLU A 81 -8.09 8.75 -8.42
N PHE A 82 -7.39 7.70 -8.84
CA PHE A 82 -7.19 6.50 -8.02
C PHE A 82 -6.46 6.81 -6.71
N ILE A 83 -5.42 7.66 -6.76
CA ILE A 83 -4.67 8.08 -5.56
C ILE A 83 -5.59 8.85 -4.62
N ALA A 84 -6.34 9.81 -5.14
CA ALA A 84 -7.25 10.64 -4.32
C ALA A 84 -8.34 9.81 -3.64
N ASP A 85 -8.89 8.82 -4.34
CA ASP A 85 -10.01 8.02 -3.85
C ASP A 85 -9.58 6.92 -2.88
N ASN A 86 -8.38 6.35 -3.04
CA ASN A 86 -8.01 5.12 -2.33
C ASN A 86 -6.74 5.23 -1.46
N ILE A 87 -5.91 6.26 -1.66
CA ILE A 87 -4.59 6.34 -1.00
C ILE A 87 -4.44 7.62 -0.20
N ASN A 88 -4.55 8.77 -0.85
CA ASN A 88 -4.33 10.06 -0.23
C ASN A 88 -5.18 11.15 -0.90
N VAL A 89 -6.26 11.55 -0.24
CA VAL A 89 -7.20 12.57 -0.71
C VAL A 89 -6.55 13.96 -0.90
N GLY A 90 -5.36 14.18 -0.33
CA GLY A 90 -4.61 15.42 -0.50
C GLY A 90 -4.17 15.70 -1.93
N PHE A 91 -4.06 14.66 -2.78
CA PHE A 91 -3.74 14.80 -4.20
C PHE A 91 -5.02 14.95 -5.02
N TYR A 92 -5.36 16.15 -5.47
CA TYR A 92 -6.56 16.37 -6.29
C TYR A 92 -6.25 17.14 -7.58
N TYR A 93 -7.09 16.94 -8.59
CA TYR A 93 -6.94 17.62 -9.87
C TYR A 93 -7.83 18.85 -9.94
N ASP A 94 -7.20 20.01 -10.15
CA ASP A 94 -7.88 21.26 -10.37
C ASP A 94 -8.08 21.53 -11.87
N LYS A 95 -9.34 21.58 -12.29
CA LYS A 95 -9.71 21.76 -13.69
C LYS A 95 -9.46 23.19 -14.21
N GLU A 96 -9.46 24.19 -13.32
CA GLU A 96 -9.27 25.59 -13.71
C GLU A 96 -7.80 25.87 -14.01
N SER A 97 -6.90 25.39 -13.20
CA SER A 97 -5.45 25.54 -13.41
C SER A 97 -4.83 24.45 -14.27
N ASP A 98 -5.58 23.41 -14.63
CA ASP A 98 -5.11 22.19 -15.33
C ASP A 98 -3.88 21.56 -14.66
N ALA A 99 -3.92 21.45 -13.34
CA ALA A 99 -2.82 21.00 -12.52
C ALA A 99 -3.29 20.02 -11.44
N VAL A 100 -2.36 19.17 -10.95
CA VAL A 100 -2.57 18.43 -9.72
C VAL A 100 -2.12 19.29 -8.56
N LEU A 101 -2.95 19.35 -7.52
CA LEU A 101 -2.65 20.03 -6.27
C LEU A 101 -2.44 18.99 -5.18
N TYR A 102 -1.49 19.25 -4.29
CA TYR A 102 -1.33 18.52 -3.05
C TYR A 102 -1.29 19.50 -1.90
N SER A 103 -2.09 19.24 -0.90
CA SER A 103 -2.08 20.06 0.31
C SER A 103 -1.60 19.24 1.49
N ASP A 104 -0.48 19.65 2.05
CA ASP A 104 -0.12 19.25 3.41
C ASP A 104 -0.72 20.28 4.39
N SER A 105 -0.28 20.26 5.61
CA SER A 105 -0.81 21.15 6.64
C SER A 105 -0.28 22.57 6.55
N GLU A 106 0.82 22.77 5.89
CA GLU A 106 1.56 24.00 5.89
C GLU A 106 1.41 24.74 4.57
N TYR A 107 1.44 23.98 3.45
CA TYR A 107 1.45 24.54 2.10
C TYR A 107 0.49 23.80 1.17
N MET A 108 0.12 24.49 0.10
CA MET A 108 -0.53 23.90 -1.06
C MET A 108 0.44 23.94 -2.24
N TYR A 109 0.79 22.77 -2.73
CA TYR A 109 1.71 22.61 -3.86
C TYR A 109 0.94 22.45 -5.17
N THR A 110 1.45 23.04 -6.24
CA THR A 110 0.88 22.99 -7.59
C THR A 110 1.85 22.30 -8.53
N TYR A 111 1.41 21.18 -9.14
CA TYR A 111 2.18 20.38 -10.10
C TYR A 111 1.54 20.51 -11.46
N LYS A 112 2.26 21.11 -12.40
CA LYS A 112 1.86 21.10 -13.80
C LYS A 112 2.31 19.80 -14.47
N LYS A 113 1.56 19.40 -15.47
CA LYS A 113 1.82 18.18 -16.22
C LYS A 113 3.14 18.28 -16.97
N ASP A 114 3.91 17.21 -16.94
CA ASP A 114 5.17 17.03 -17.69
C ASP A 114 6.26 18.09 -17.34
N GLU A 115 6.12 18.76 -16.18
CA GLU A 115 7.12 19.69 -15.68
C GLU A 115 7.91 19.09 -14.51
N ASN A 116 9.23 19.35 -14.49
CA ASN A 116 10.12 18.94 -13.39
C ASN A 116 10.23 20.02 -12.30
N VAL A 117 9.25 20.89 -12.27
CA VAL A 117 9.19 22.05 -11.36
C VAL A 117 7.78 22.15 -10.81
N TYR A 118 7.68 22.40 -9.51
CA TYR A 118 6.41 22.71 -8.87
C TYR A 118 6.56 23.91 -7.92
N THR A 119 5.44 24.53 -7.54
CA THR A 119 5.41 25.71 -6.68
C THR A 119 4.51 25.50 -5.49
N ASP A 120 4.82 26.13 -4.37
CA ASP A 120 3.88 26.26 -3.27
C ASP A 120 3.01 27.53 -3.37
N ASP A 121 2.06 27.69 -2.47
CA ASP A 121 1.14 28.84 -2.42
C ASP A 121 1.83 30.16 -2.00
N THR A 122 3.10 30.12 -1.55
CA THR A 122 3.93 31.31 -1.32
C THR A 122 4.66 31.77 -2.60
N GLY A 123 4.61 30.97 -3.66
CA GLY A 123 5.32 31.19 -4.92
C GLY A 123 6.76 30.68 -4.93
N LYS A 124 7.17 29.94 -3.90
CA LYS A 124 8.48 29.28 -3.89
C LYS A 124 8.47 28.11 -4.86
N THR A 125 9.58 27.96 -5.58
CA THR A 125 9.76 26.95 -6.62
C THR A 125 10.67 25.85 -6.14
N TYR A 126 10.29 24.60 -6.47
CA TYR A 126 11.02 23.37 -6.19
C TYR A 126 11.35 22.65 -7.50
N ASN A 127 12.55 22.06 -7.58
CA ASN A 127 13.00 21.34 -8.76
C ASN A 127 13.17 19.85 -8.41
N THR A 128 12.77 18.99 -9.32
CA THR A 128 12.95 17.54 -9.26
C THR A 128 13.75 17.07 -10.47
N ASP A 129 14.29 15.88 -10.42
CA ASP A 129 14.96 15.21 -11.55
C ASP A 129 13.97 14.41 -12.43
N TYR A 130 12.68 14.49 -12.13
CA TYR A 130 11.59 13.84 -12.86
C TYR A 130 10.31 14.69 -12.76
N SER A 131 9.36 14.48 -13.66
CA SER A 131 8.03 15.10 -13.57
C SER A 131 7.20 14.40 -12.53
N VAL A 132 6.74 15.15 -11.48
CA VAL A 132 5.87 14.58 -10.44
C VAL A 132 4.54 14.16 -11.02
N VAL A 133 4.03 14.92 -12.00
CA VAL A 133 2.77 14.64 -12.70
C VAL A 133 3.03 14.52 -14.19
N VAL A 134 2.52 13.46 -14.81
CA VAL A 134 2.59 13.24 -16.25
C VAL A 134 1.21 13.02 -16.84
N GLU A 135 1.02 13.38 -18.11
CA GLU A 135 -0.20 13.05 -18.84
C GLU A 135 0.05 11.87 -19.79
N SER A 136 -0.82 10.89 -19.75
CA SER A 136 -0.84 9.78 -20.70
C SER A 136 -2.27 9.42 -21.07
N GLU A 137 -2.54 9.31 -22.37
CA GLU A 137 -3.88 8.98 -22.91
C GLU A 137 -5.02 9.87 -22.35
N GLY A 138 -4.72 11.15 -22.08
CA GLY A 138 -5.69 12.13 -21.56
C GLY A 138 -6.02 11.95 -20.06
N LYS A 139 -5.22 11.17 -19.32
CA LYS A 139 -5.31 11.02 -17.88
C LYS A 139 -4.06 11.55 -17.20
N CYS A 140 -4.24 12.13 -16.02
CA CYS A 140 -3.14 12.54 -15.16
C CYS A 140 -2.66 11.37 -14.30
N TYR A 141 -1.36 11.20 -14.23
CA TYR A 141 -0.69 10.21 -13.38
C TYR A 141 0.29 10.92 -12.47
N VAL A 142 0.38 10.50 -11.22
CA VAL A 142 1.31 11.04 -10.23
C VAL A 142 2.38 10.00 -9.91
N ASN A 143 3.62 10.44 -9.78
CA ASN A 143 4.74 9.58 -9.43
C ASN A 143 4.49 8.88 -8.10
N TRP A 144 4.64 7.55 -8.08
CA TRP A 144 4.32 6.75 -6.91
C TRP A 144 5.25 7.03 -5.73
N GLU A 145 6.56 7.15 -5.97
CA GLU A 145 7.53 7.42 -4.91
C GLU A 145 7.20 8.74 -4.21
N TYR A 146 6.82 9.76 -5.00
CA TYR A 146 6.40 11.06 -4.46
C TYR A 146 5.13 10.92 -3.58
N VAL A 147 4.12 10.19 -4.06
CA VAL A 147 2.90 9.92 -3.28
C VAL A 147 3.23 9.16 -1.99
N ALA A 148 4.08 8.15 -2.06
CA ALA A 148 4.47 7.34 -0.92
C ALA A 148 5.28 8.12 0.13
N GLU A 149 6.06 9.13 -0.28
CA GLU A 149 6.74 10.05 0.64
C GLU A 149 5.74 10.89 1.45
N HIS A 150 4.60 11.23 0.84
CA HIS A 150 3.54 12.06 1.43
C HIS A 150 2.35 11.23 1.95
N THR A 151 2.51 9.91 2.08
CA THR A 151 1.46 9.02 2.56
C THR A 151 2.02 8.09 3.63
N ASP A 152 1.25 7.87 4.70
CA ASP A 152 1.61 6.89 5.70
C ASP A 152 1.29 5.48 5.20
N CYS A 153 2.23 4.90 4.48
CA CYS A 153 2.13 3.56 3.92
C CYS A 153 3.47 2.82 3.96
N GLU A 154 3.41 1.50 3.90
CA GLU A 154 4.51 0.64 3.47
C GLU A 154 4.19 0.10 2.07
N TYR A 155 5.19 -0.14 1.24
CA TYR A 155 4.97 -0.72 -0.08
C TYR A 155 6.15 -1.57 -0.54
N GLU A 156 5.88 -2.47 -1.46
CA GLU A 156 6.88 -3.31 -2.11
C GLU A 156 6.53 -3.52 -3.58
N TYR A 157 7.56 -3.56 -4.42
CA TYR A 157 7.39 -3.82 -5.85
C TYR A 157 7.42 -5.31 -6.15
N GLY A 158 6.54 -5.75 -7.04
CA GLY A 158 6.55 -7.09 -7.58
C GLY A 158 6.64 -7.07 -9.09
N ASN A 159 7.34 -8.05 -9.65
CA ASN A 159 7.51 -8.22 -11.09
C ASN A 159 6.65 -9.38 -11.60
N GLU A 160 6.33 -9.38 -12.89
CA GLU A 160 5.61 -10.45 -13.60
C GLU A 160 4.26 -10.84 -12.98
N PRO A 161 3.24 -9.94 -12.95
CA PRO A 161 3.18 -8.60 -13.55
C PRO A 161 3.86 -7.53 -12.70
N GLU A 162 4.25 -6.44 -13.36
CA GLU A 162 4.66 -5.22 -12.66
C GLU A 162 3.54 -4.75 -11.73
N ARG A 163 3.85 -4.60 -10.45
CA ARG A 163 2.85 -4.24 -9.45
C ARG A 163 3.44 -3.54 -8.25
N ILE A 164 2.59 -2.80 -7.57
CA ILE A 164 2.88 -2.18 -6.29
C ILE A 164 1.92 -2.80 -5.26
N ASN A 165 2.47 -3.41 -4.23
CA ASN A 165 1.70 -3.86 -3.06
C ASN A 165 1.83 -2.81 -1.97
N ILE A 166 0.73 -2.18 -1.59
CA ILE A 166 0.65 -1.05 -0.65
C ILE A 166 -0.06 -1.53 0.60
N THR A 167 0.48 -1.16 1.76
CA THR A 167 -0.15 -1.39 3.07
C THR A 167 -0.47 -0.04 3.70
N LEU A 168 -1.75 0.29 3.77
CA LEU A 168 -2.28 1.49 4.43
C LEU A 168 -2.74 1.18 5.86
N GLU A 169 -3.26 -0.01 6.09
CA GLU A 169 -3.80 -0.44 7.37
C GLU A 169 -2.75 -0.43 8.48
N ARG A 170 -3.10 0.18 9.64
CA ARG A 170 -2.23 0.29 10.82
C ARG A 170 -2.54 -0.73 11.92
N GLY A 171 -3.51 -1.60 11.70
CA GLY A 171 -3.92 -2.59 12.70
C GLY A 171 -2.80 -3.55 13.07
N GLU A 172 -2.87 -4.11 14.28
CA GLU A 172 -2.01 -5.21 14.68
C GLU A 172 -2.24 -6.41 13.77
N LYS A 173 -1.20 -6.88 13.11
CA LYS A 173 -1.21 -8.11 12.30
C LYS A 173 -0.25 -9.12 12.89
N GLN A 174 -0.59 -10.39 12.70
CA GLN A 174 0.30 -11.50 13.07
C GLN A 174 1.27 -11.77 11.92
N TYR A 175 2.52 -11.99 12.25
CA TYR A 175 3.59 -12.28 11.31
C TYR A 175 4.33 -13.54 11.67
N VAL A 176 4.96 -14.14 10.69
CA VAL A 176 6.02 -15.14 10.86
C VAL A 176 7.25 -14.68 10.10
N THR A 177 8.42 -15.14 10.50
CA THR A 177 9.68 -14.88 9.80
C THR A 177 10.18 -16.15 9.15
N ALA A 178 10.59 -16.08 7.88
CA ALA A 178 11.21 -17.21 7.19
C ALA A 178 12.56 -17.56 7.85
N GLN A 179 12.72 -18.79 8.36
CA GLN A 179 13.94 -19.26 9.05
C GLN A 179 15.09 -19.58 8.09
N LYS A 180 14.78 -19.80 6.83
CA LYS A 180 15.71 -20.04 5.71
C LYS A 180 15.08 -19.61 4.40
N LYS A 181 15.86 -19.65 3.31
CA LYS A 181 15.28 -19.51 1.98
C LYS A 181 14.24 -20.61 1.76
N THR A 182 12.99 -20.22 1.55
CA THR A 182 11.86 -21.14 1.36
C THR A 182 10.96 -20.74 0.20
N ALA A 183 10.17 -21.69 -0.30
CA ALA A 183 9.21 -21.46 -1.38
C ALA A 183 7.83 -21.16 -0.79
N VAL A 184 7.26 -20.03 -1.14
CA VAL A 184 5.84 -19.75 -0.97
C VAL A 184 5.09 -20.45 -2.11
N ARG A 185 4.17 -21.35 -1.79
CA ARG A 185 3.48 -22.21 -2.75
C ARG A 185 2.00 -21.84 -2.86
N TYR A 186 1.43 -22.07 -4.03
CA TYR A 186 0.03 -21.77 -4.30
C TYR A 186 -0.95 -22.54 -3.38
N ARG A 187 -0.59 -23.77 -2.99
CA ARG A 187 -1.36 -24.61 -2.03
C ARG A 187 -0.42 -25.28 -1.04
N GLY A 188 -0.97 -25.68 0.11
CA GLY A 188 -0.24 -26.46 1.11
C GLY A 188 0.15 -27.84 0.58
N GLY A 189 1.39 -27.97 0.10
CA GLY A 189 1.92 -29.23 -0.43
C GLY A 189 3.19 -29.04 -1.25
N ILE A 190 4.13 -29.99 -1.10
CA ILE A 190 5.43 -29.93 -1.79
C ILE A 190 5.34 -30.03 -3.32
N LYS A 191 4.22 -30.53 -3.86
CA LYS A 191 3.96 -30.63 -5.31
C LYS A 191 3.25 -29.42 -5.89
N SER A 192 2.78 -28.52 -5.05
CA SER A 192 2.14 -27.29 -5.50
C SER A 192 3.16 -26.37 -6.18
N PRO A 193 2.76 -25.64 -7.24
CA PRO A 193 3.62 -24.66 -7.88
C PRO A 193 4.13 -23.61 -6.89
N VAL A 194 5.32 -23.09 -7.17
CA VAL A 194 5.93 -22.01 -6.39
C VAL A 194 5.41 -20.67 -6.90
N LEU A 195 4.94 -19.80 -6.01
CA LEU A 195 4.62 -18.42 -6.32
C LEU A 195 5.91 -17.58 -6.32
N GLU A 196 6.61 -17.59 -5.19
CA GLU A 196 7.91 -16.92 -5.07
C GLU A 196 8.81 -17.62 -4.04
N TYR A 197 10.07 -17.18 -4.00
CA TYR A 197 11.00 -17.60 -2.97
C TYR A 197 11.30 -16.43 -2.05
N VAL A 198 11.09 -16.62 -0.75
CA VAL A 198 11.46 -15.69 0.30
C VAL A 198 12.81 -16.05 0.90
N LYS A 199 13.53 -15.05 1.42
CA LYS A 199 14.85 -15.22 2.04
C LYS A 199 14.70 -15.45 3.54
N LYS A 200 15.79 -15.92 4.17
CA LYS A 200 15.87 -15.95 5.63
C LYS A 200 15.73 -14.52 6.17
N GLY A 201 14.85 -14.35 7.14
CA GLY A 201 14.58 -13.07 7.78
C GLY A 201 13.40 -12.30 7.17
N ASP A 202 12.90 -12.69 5.98
CA ASP A 202 11.73 -12.01 5.39
C ASP A 202 10.51 -12.22 6.30
N ARG A 203 9.80 -11.14 6.57
CA ARG A 203 8.55 -11.13 7.32
C ARG A 203 7.39 -11.43 6.37
N LEU A 204 6.48 -12.27 6.82
CA LEU A 204 5.29 -12.69 6.08
C LEU A 204 4.09 -12.50 6.99
N VAL A 205 3.02 -11.92 6.47
CA VAL A 205 1.75 -11.81 7.21
C VAL A 205 1.21 -13.23 7.40
N TYR A 206 0.92 -13.59 8.64
CA TYR A 206 0.29 -14.85 8.98
C TYR A 206 -1.22 -14.74 8.75
N GLU A 207 -1.78 -15.68 8.00
CA GLU A 207 -3.22 -15.70 7.69
C GLU A 207 -3.93 -16.84 8.42
N ASP A 208 -3.40 -18.07 8.33
CA ASP A 208 -4.06 -19.26 8.87
C ASP A 208 -3.10 -20.47 8.95
N ASP A 209 -3.49 -21.43 9.75
CA ASP A 209 -2.84 -22.74 9.89
C ASP A 209 -3.51 -23.82 9.04
N LEU A 210 -2.71 -24.65 8.37
CA LEU A 210 -3.16 -25.80 7.63
C LEU A 210 -2.18 -26.99 7.84
N ASP A 211 -2.46 -27.86 8.79
CA ASP A 211 -1.62 -29.02 9.14
C ASP A 211 -0.13 -28.65 9.30
N ASP A 212 0.75 -29.16 8.42
CA ASP A 212 2.20 -28.87 8.39
C ASP A 212 2.55 -27.57 7.67
N TRP A 213 1.56 -26.81 7.20
CA TRP A 213 1.71 -25.60 6.42
C TRP A 213 1.10 -24.40 7.13
N ILE A 214 1.58 -23.21 6.78
CA ILE A 214 1.01 -21.92 7.21
C ILE A 214 0.62 -21.16 5.94
N LYS A 215 -0.59 -20.62 5.93
CA LYS A 215 -1.01 -19.65 4.92
C LYS A 215 -0.42 -18.29 5.27
N VAL A 216 0.25 -17.68 4.32
CA VAL A 216 0.96 -16.40 4.52
C VAL A 216 0.77 -15.49 3.32
N THR A 217 0.85 -14.18 3.56
CA THR A 217 0.93 -13.14 2.52
C THR A 217 2.33 -12.52 2.52
N THR A 218 2.94 -12.44 1.34
CA THR A 218 4.29 -11.91 1.14
C THR A 218 4.27 -10.40 0.94
N ALA A 219 5.41 -9.75 1.14
CA ALA A 219 5.55 -8.31 0.91
C ALA A 219 5.19 -7.90 -0.53
N THR A 220 5.41 -8.77 -1.51
CA THR A 220 5.08 -8.52 -2.93
C THR A 220 3.62 -8.80 -3.29
N GLY A 221 2.77 -9.19 -2.30
CA GLY A 221 1.33 -9.36 -2.47
C GLY A 221 0.88 -10.79 -2.84
N TYR A 222 1.75 -11.81 -2.81
CA TYR A 222 1.30 -13.19 -2.98
C TYR A 222 0.77 -13.78 -1.68
N THR A 223 -0.43 -14.33 -1.71
CA THR A 223 -0.95 -15.18 -0.65
C THR A 223 -0.75 -16.64 -1.01
N GLY A 224 -0.03 -17.38 -0.18
CA GLY A 224 0.34 -18.76 -0.43
C GLY A 224 0.69 -19.51 0.85
N TYR A 225 1.44 -20.60 0.72
CA TYR A 225 1.72 -21.51 1.83
C TYR A 225 3.22 -21.78 1.96
N ILE A 226 3.73 -21.75 3.20
CA ILE A 226 5.06 -22.22 3.57
C ILE A 226 4.94 -23.35 4.60
N LYS A 227 5.99 -24.17 4.75
CA LYS A 227 6.02 -25.18 5.82
C LYS A 227 6.17 -24.52 7.19
N LYS A 228 5.43 -24.99 8.19
CA LYS A 228 5.61 -24.58 9.60
C LYS A 228 7.05 -24.71 10.05
N SER A 229 7.73 -25.82 9.70
CA SER A 229 9.14 -26.06 10.06
C SER A 229 10.16 -25.07 9.41
N GLU A 230 9.71 -24.20 8.51
CA GLU A 230 10.53 -23.20 7.82
C GLU A 230 10.19 -21.78 8.25
N ALA A 231 9.23 -21.63 9.16
CA ALA A 231 8.79 -20.36 9.76
C ALA A 231 9.14 -20.26 11.24
N SER A 232 9.22 -19.05 11.76
CA SER A 232 9.26 -18.78 13.21
C SER A 232 7.89 -19.02 13.84
N ASP A 233 7.81 -18.94 15.16
CA ASP A 233 6.55 -18.72 15.85
C ASP A 233 5.92 -17.40 15.39
N THR A 234 4.62 -17.28 15.53
CA THR A 234 3.88 -16.06 15.22
C THR A 234 4.22 -14.96 16.23
N PHE A 235 4.29 -13.74 15.75
CA PHE A 235 4.45 -12.54 16.59
C PHE A 235 3.58 -11.41 16.08
N ALA A 236 3.09 -10.60 17.02
CA ALA A 236 2.33 -9.41 16.69
C ALA A 236 3.26 -8.29 16.20
N TYR A 237 2.87 -7.59 15.19
CA TYR A 237 3.55 -6.40 14.70
C TYR A 237 2.51 -5.34 14.31
N ILE A 238 2.76 -4.14 14.78
CA ILE A 238 2.01 -2.95 14.39
C ILE A 238 2.97 -2.11 13.57
N ARG A 239 2.57 -1.74 12.37
CA ARG A 239 3.36 -0.84 11.52
C ARG A 239 3.55 0.49 12.24
N GLU A 240 4.81 0.92 12.37
CA GLU A 240 5.13 2.23 12.92
C GLU A 240 4.57 3.33 12.00
N GLU A 241 3.95 4.33 12.62
CA GLU A 241 3.52 5.52 11.91
C GLU A 241 4.74 6.27 11.38
N LYS A 242 4.75 6.60 10.09
CA LYS A 242 5.73 7.58 9.61
C LYS A 242 5.46 8.88 10.34
N ASN A 243 6.50 9.48 10.93
CA ASN A 243 6.42 10.83 11.50
C ASN A 243 6.21 11.83 10.35
N TYR A 244 4.96 11.95 9.91
CA TYR A 244 4.52 13.22 9.37
C TYR A 244 4.48 14.19 10.55
N GLU A 245 4.88 15.43 10.34
CA GLU A 245 4.67 16.45 11.33
C GLU A 245 3.21 16.39 11.78
N THR A 246 3.02 15.80 12.95
CA THR A 246 1.67 15.62 13.49
C THR A 246 1.16 17.00 13.76
N HIS A 247 0.20 17.46 12.94
CA HIS A 247 -0.54 18.64 13.32
C HIS A 247 -1.15 18.35 14.66
N ASN A 248 -0.78 19.15 15.64
CA ASN A 248 -1.54 19.27 16.86
C ASN A 248 -2.90 19.86 16.49
N TYR A 249 -3.78 19.01 15.94
CA TYR A 249 -5.19 19.33 15.96
C TYR A 249 -5.56 19.56 17.41
N ASN A 250 -6.18 20.72 17.69
CA ASN A 250 -6.83 20.95 18.98
C ASN A 250 -8.01 19.98 19.11
N MET A 251 -7.72 18.69 19.16
CA MET A 251 -8.71 17.66 19.42
C MET A 251 -9.16 17.79 20.86
N LYS A 252 -10.44 18.04 21.05
CA LYS A 252 -11.04 17.93 22.38
C LYS A 252 -11.27 16.46 22.66
N ASP A 253 -10.83 15.99 23.82
CA ASP A 253 -11.09 14.64 24.30
C ASP A 253 -12.58 14.38 24.58
N ASP A 254 -13.36 15.44 24.64
CA ASP A 254 -14.81 15.42 24.90
C ASP A 254 -15.63 15.38 23.60
N LYS A 255 -16.84 14.82 23.72
CA LYS A 255 -17.82 14.83 22.63
C LYS A 255 -18.09 16.26 22.14
N ILE A 256 -17.86 16.53 20.86
CA ILE A 256 -18.09 17.84 20.25
C ILE A 256 -19.59 18.00 19.96
N THR A 257 -20.16 19.07 20.53
CA THR A 257 -21.48 19.58 20.16
C THR A 257 -21.30 20.96 19.59
N LEU A 258 -21.34 21.05 18.24
CA LEU A 258 -21.06 22.27 17.49
C LEU A 258 -22.35 22.96 17.08
N ALA A 259 -22.40 24.29 17.26
CA ALA A 259 -23.45 25.14 16.72
C ALA A 259 -22.87 26.18 15.75
N TRP A 260 -23.59 26.39 14.65
CA TRP A 260 -23.29 27.46 13.71
C TRP A 260 -23.93 28.77 14.19
N PHE A 261 -23.18 29.85 14.20
CA PHE A 261 -23.69 31.18 14.49
C PHE A 261 -23.58 32.06 13.25
N GLN A 262 -24.72 32.44 12.70
CA GLN A 262 -24.76 33.24 11.48
C GLN A 262 -24.42 34.72 11.80
N VAL A 263 -23.36 35.23 11.17
CA VAL A 263 -22.94 36.64 11.23
C VAL A 263 -23.03 37.22 9.82
N SER A 264 -23.99 38.13 9.61
CA SER A 264 -24.23 38.79 8.30
C SER A 264 -23.53 40.12 8.15
N GLY A 265 -22.74 40.55 9.12
CA GLY A 265 -21.98 41.79 9.14
C GLY A 265 -21.40 42.05 10.53
N VAL A 266 -20.51 43.05 10.64
CA VAL A 266 -19.80 43.37 11.91
C VAL A 266 -20.75 43.60 13.10
N ALA A 267 -21.91 44.19 12.86
CA ALA A 267 -22.92 44.40 13.91
C ALA A 267 -23.53 43.09 14.45
N GLY A 268 -23.50 42.01 13.66
CA GLY A 268 -23.99 40.68 14.06
C GLY A 268 -23.20 40.05 15.21
N ASN A 269 -21.99 40.53 15.49
CA ASN A 269 -21.17 40.04 16.59
C ASN A 269 -21.68 40.43 17.97
N SER A 270 -22.48 41.47 18.08
CA SER A 270 -22.96 42.01 19.39
C SER A 270 -23.80 41.06 20.24
N GLY A 271 -24.35 39.97 19.62
CA GLY A 271 -25.14 38.97 20.31
C GLY A 271 -24.38 37.69 20.67
N ILE A 272 -23.12 37.56 20.29
CA ILE A 272 -22.38 36.29 20.45
C ILE A 272 -22.27 35.90 21.92
N ASP A 273 -21.85 36.82 22.79
CA ASP A 273 -21.66 36.54 24.22
C ASP A 273 -22.95 36.08 24.91
N ASN A 274 -24.05 36.76 24.61
CA ASN A 274 -25.35 36.41 25.18
C ASN A 274 -25.82 35.01 24.66
N ASN A 275 -25.61 34.73 23.40
CA ASN A 275 -25.96 33.43 22.80
C ASN A 275 -25.10 32.29 23.34
N ILE A 276 -23.79 32.52 23.53
CA ILE A 276 -22.90 31.55 24.19
C ILE A 276 -23.33 31.32 25.63
N ALA A 277 -23.61 32.35 26.40
CA ALA A 277 -24.00 32.24 27.79
C ALA A 277 -25.34 31.50 28.01
N THR A 278 -26.21 31.51 27.00
CA THR A 278 -27.51 30.84 27.04
C THR A 278 -27.55 29.48 26.36
N ALA A 279 -26.53 29.15 25.55
CA ALA A 279 -26.44 27.91 24.83
C ALA A 279 -26.06 26.75 25.76
N SER A 280 -27.05 25.98 26.17
CA SER A 280 -26.82 24.76 26.98
C SER A 280 -26.40 23.59 26.09
N GLY A 281 -25.30 22.92 26.47
CA GLY A 281 -24.84 21.69 25.78
C GLY A 281 -24.02 21.93 24.52
N VAL A 282 -23.75 23.16 24.12
CA VAL A 282 -22.83 23.52 23.03
C VAL A 282 -21.45 23.78 23.60
N ASN A 283 -20.42 23.13 23.07
CA ASN A 283 -19.04 23.33 23.50
C ASN A 283 -18.11 23.85 22.38
N VAL A 284 -18.62 23.94 21.15
CA VAL A 284 -17.92 24.56 20.00
C VAL A 284 -18.91 25.49 19.29
N LEU A 285 -18.50 26.71 19.04
CA LEU A 285 -19.28 27.65 18.25
C LEU A 285 -18.50 27.98 16.96
N ALA A 286 -19.17 27.89 15.82
CA ALA A 286 -18.60 28.20 14.51
C ALA A 286 -19.30 29.44 13.92
N PRO A 287 -18.81 30.66 14.15
CA PRO A 287 -19.38 31.86 13.56
C PRO A 287 -19.06 31.98 12.08
N THR A 288 -20.00 32.43 11.27
CA THR A 288 -19.80 32.64 9.82
C THR A 288 -19.14 33.99 9.56
N TRP A 289 -17.95 34.19 10.08
CA TRP A 289 -17.21 35.44 9.95
C TRP A 289 -16.62 35.69 8.57
N TYR A 290 -16.38 34.66 7.83
CA TYR A 290 -15.74 34.73 6.51
C TYR A 290 -16.73 34.29 5.43
N SER A 291 -16.75 35.07 4.34
CA SER A 291 -17.48 34.69 3.14
C SER A 291 -16.62 34.96 1.89
N VAL A 292 -16.61 34.00 0.97
CA VAL A 292 -15.99 34.19 -0.33
C VAL A 292 -16.89 35.12 -1.15
N THR A 293 -16.32 36.21 -1.70
CA THR A 293 -17.07 37.27 -2.39
C THR A 293 -17.03 37.15 -3.91
N ASP A 294 -16.04 36.46 -4.44
CA ASP A 294 -15.90 36.24 -5.89
C ASP A 294 -15.14 34.99 -6.22
N SER A 295 -15.08 34.65 -7.50
CA SER A 295 -14.42 33.43 -8.04
C SER A 295 -12.88 33.48 -7.91
N SER A 296 -12.29 34.63 -7.59
CA SER A 296 -10.84 34.73 -7.32
C SER A 296 -10.46 34.31 -5.89
N GLY A 297 -11.45 33.90 -5.08
CA GLY A 297 -11.24 33.53 -3.70
C GLY A 297 -11.15 34.72 -2.73
N LYS A 298 -11.49 35.93 -3.18
CA LYS A 298 -11.52 37.10 -2.31
C LYS A 298 -12.52 36.90 -1.18
N MET A 299 -12.06 37.09 0.05
CA MET A 299 -12.86 36.92 1.26
C MET A 299 -13.23 38.29 1.89
N SER A 300 -14.45 38.37 2.42
CA SER A 300 -14.82 39.37 3.41
C SER A 300 -14.76 38.76 4.81
N CYS A 301 -14.29 39.54 5.76
CA CYS A 301 -14.21 39.19 7.17
C CYS A 301 -15.12 40.09 8.01
N TYR A 302 -16.04 39.49 8.73
CA TYR A 302 -16.95 40.15 9.66
C TYR A 302 -16.56 39.92 11.12
N ALA A 303 -15.44 39.25 11.39
CA ALA A 303 -14.97 39.01 12.74
C ALA A 303 -14.70 40.29 13.50
N CYS A 304 -15.07 40.33 14.79
CA CYS A 304 -14.66 41.37 15.69
C CYS A 304 -13.24 41.07 16.21
N LEU A 305 -12.35 42.06 16.28
CA LEU A 305 -10.98 41.91 16.78
C LEU A 305 -10.89 41.30 18.20
N LEU A 306 -11.94 41.42 19.00
CA LEU A 306 -12.03 40.84 20.35
C LEU A 306 -12.17 39.31 20.34
N TYR A 307 -12.60 38.73 19.23
CA TYR A 307 -12.88 37.28 19.11
C TYR A 307 -11.95 36.57 18.13
N THR A 308 -11.11 37.29 17.42
CA THR A 308 -10.09 36.62 16.57
C THR A 308 -9.01 36.04 17.46
N SER A 309 -9.00 34.73 17.60
CA SER A 309 -7.79 34.05 18.07
C SER A 309 -6.68 34.35 17.09
N PRO A 310 -5.47 34.71 17.55
CA PRO A 310 -4.34 34.87 16.66
C PRO A 310 -4.11 33.58 15.90
N SER A 311 -4.01 33.67 14.58
CA SER A 311 -3.58 32.55 13.74
C SER A 311 -2.17 32.13 14.17
N PRO A 312 -1.79 30.85 14.09
CA PRO A 312 -0.39 30.45 14.25
C PRO A 312 0.58 31.26 13.37
N ARG A 313 0.12 31.80 12.25
CA ARG A 313 0.88 32.71 11.38
C ARG A 313 1.13 34.08 12.03
N ASP A 314 0.31 34.49 12.98
CA ASP A 314 0.47 35.82 13.64
C ASP A 314 1.60 35.82 14.68
N TYR A 315 2.10 34.63 15.07
CA TYR A 315 3.26 34.48 15.97
C TYR A 315 4.60 34.30 15.23
N ALA A 316 4.59 34.23 13.91
CA ALA A 316 5.80 34.02 13.09
C ALA A 316 6.43 35.30 12.56
N ALA A 317 6.26 36.46 13.21
CA ALA A 317 7.00 37.66 12.89
C ALA A 317 7.90 38.10 14.07
N PRO A 318 9.13 38.45 13.80
CA PRO A 318 10.37 38.43 14.53
C PRO A 318 10.78 39.44 15.33
#